data_de79d4cacb9b2613513088f460cd109f
#
_entry.id   de79d4cacb9b2613513088f460cd109f
#
_cell.length_a   1.000
_cell.length_b   1.000
_cell.length_c   1.000
_cell.angle_alpha   90.00
_cell.angle_beta   90.00
_cell.angle_gamma   90.00
#
_symmetry.space_group_name_H-M   'P 1'
#
loop_
_entity.id
_entity.type
_entity.pdbx_description
1 polymer ?
#
loop_
_entity_poly.entity_id
_entity_poly.type
_entity_poly.pdbx_seq_one_letter_code
_entity_poly.pdbx_strand_id
1 'polypeptide(L)'
;MTVPYKGVPIFNPDGTFRKEDDVVQGRSFSSNLTKMLKHMDKLEAIQQGKPPSPVMAHISLTNACNLTCSFCCFANRDISEKMPTEMVLKALDSFRAIGVTGVEFTGGGEPSIHPDFKKIVRYAKDLGFSLGICTNGARFGKDRPIKKDIVELFDWVRLGMYGFYEGYDYDLSVFEGTNCKPSAAYVWDENLETSKNPNITG
;
A
#
# COMPACT_ATOMS: atom_id res chain seq x y z
N MET A 1 -27.09 -3.49 12.74
CA MET A 1 -27.40 -2.07 12.41
C MET A 1 -26.42 -1.61 11.36
N THR A 2 -26.88 -1.39 10.13
CA THR A 2 -26.03 -0.84 9.07
C THR A 2 -25.87 0.65 9.30
N VAL A 3 -24.65 1.08 9.63
CA VAL A 3 -24.33 2.51 9.68
C VAL A 3 -24.40 3.04 8.25
N PRO A 4 -25.28 4.01 7.95
CA PRO A 4 -25.39 4.54 6.62
C PRO A 4 -24.10 5.28 6.26
N TYR A 5 -23.45 4.82 5.21
CA TYR A 5 -22.28 5.46 4.61
C TYR A 5 -22.67 6.85 4.08
N LYS A 6 -22.43 7.88 4.85
CA LYS A 6 -22.58 9.27 4.41
C LYS A 6 -21.37 9.63 3.52
N GLY A 7 -21.45 9.26 2.24
CA GLY A 7 -20.53 9.76 1.25
C GLY A 7 -20.54 11.29 1.20
N VAL A 8 -19.36 11.93 1.30
CA VAL A 8 -19.27 13.37 1.01
C VAL A 8 -19.49 13.52 -0.50
N PRO A 9 -20.48 14.29 -0.96
CA PRO A 9 -20.74 14.44 -2.38
C PRO A 9 -19.52 15.08 -3.06
N ILE A 10 -19.21 14.62 -4.27
CA ILE A 10 -18.10 15.10 -5.10
C ILE A 10 -18.37 16.55 -5.58
N PHE A 11 -19.64 16.93 -5.57
CA PHE A 11 -20.09 18.25 -5.97
C PHE A 11 -20.53 19.07 -4.76
N ASN A 12 -20.31 20.37 -4.82
CA ASN A 12 -20.92 21.33 -3.94
C ASN A 12 -22.43 21.42 -4.22
N PRO A 13 -23.25 21.94 -3.29
CA PRO A 13 -24.69 22.13 -3.51
C PRO A 13 -25.04 22.99 -4.74
N ASP A 14 -24.11 23.83 -5.20
CA ASP A 14 -24.22 24.68 -6.39
C ASP A 14 -23.84 23.97 -7.71
N GLY A 15 -23.52 22.69 -7.66
CA GLY A 15 -23.12 21.88 -8.82
C GLY A 15 -21.64 22.02 -9.24
N THR A 16 -20.84 22.80 -8.53
CA THR A 16 -19.40 22.90 -8.79
C THR A 16 -18.63 21.72 -8.20
N PHE A 17 -17.51 21.33 -8.84
CA PHE A 17 -16.61 20.33 -8.26
C PHE A 17 -15.98 20.87 -6.98
N ARG A 18 -15.94 20.05 -5.94
CA ARG A 18 -15.13 20.36 -4.76
C ARG A 18 -13.67 20.42 -5.16
N LYS A 19 -12.96 21.45 -4.65
CA LYS A 19 -11.52 21.57 -4.86
C LYS A 19 -10.79 20.34 -4.33
N GLU A 20 -9.72 19.96 -4.98
CA GLU A 20 -8.94 18.75 -4.67
C GLU A 20 -8.54 18.68 -3.18
N ASP A 21 -8.28 19.82 -2.54
CA ASP A 21 -7.94 19.93 -1.12
C ASP A 21 -9.07 19.53 -0.18
N ASP A 22 -10.33 19.81 -0.54
CA ASP A 22 -11.51 19.42 0.27
C ASP A 22 -11.79 17.93 0.20
N VAL A 23 -11.35 17.27 -0.88
CA VAL A 23 -11.53 15.83 -1.09
C VAL A 23 -10.38 15.02 -0.45
N VAL A 24 -9.19 15.62 -0.37
CA VAL A 24 -7.95 14.93 0.07
C VAL A 24 -7.83 14.85 1.59
N GLN A 25 -8.35 15.82 2.36
CA GLN A 25 -8.18 15.82 3.82
C GLN A 25 -8.94 14.74 4.60
N GLY A 26 -9.83 14.00 3.94
CA GLY A 26 -10.60 12.96 4.62
C GLY A 26 -10.54 11.55 4.00
N ARG A 27 -9.98 11.35 2.81
CA ARG A 27 -10.14 10.06 2.08
C ARG A 27 -9.00 9.76 1.11
N SER A 28 -7.93 9.18 1.60
CA SER A 28 -6.91 8.53 0.75
C SER A 28 -7.47 7.31 -0.02
N PHE A 29 -8.66 6.83 0.32
CA PHE A 29 -9.39 5.72 -0.33
C PHE A 29 -10.69 6.23 -0.96
N SER A 30 -10.61 7.29 -1.77
CA SER A 30 -11.74 7.74 -2.59
C SER A 30 -12.18 6.65 -3.56
N SER A 31 -13.46 6.69 -3.97
CA SER A 31 -14.02 5.75 -4.93
C SER A 31 -13.18 5.62 -6.20
N ASN A 32 -13.17 4.45 -6.83
CA ASN A 32 -12.42 4.20 -8.07
C ASN A 32 -12.74 5.23 -9.16
N LEU A 33 -13.97 5.73 -9.21
CA LEU A 33 -14.41 6.72 -10.19
C LEU A 33 -13.60 8.02 -10.11
N THR A 34 -13.37 8.54 -8.89
CA THR A 34 -12.59 9.78 -8.70
C THR A 34 -11.13 9.60 -9.10
N LYS A 35 -10.57 8.39 -8.91
CA LYS A 35 -9.21 8.08 -9.35
C LYS A 35 -9.10 8.05 -10.88
N MET A 36 -10.12 7.57 -11.59
CA MET A 36 -10.14 7.55 -13.05
C MET A 36 -10.07 8.96 -13.65
N LEU A 37 -10.70 9.96 -13.02
CA LEU A 37 -10.67 11.34 -13.49
C LEU A 37 -9.25 11.96 -13.51
N LYS A 38 -8.31 11.41 -12.74
CA LYS A 38 -6.90 11.82 -12.77
C LYS A 38 -6.12 11.25 -13.96
N HIS A 39 -6.75 10.37 -14.74
CA HIS A 39 -6.14 9.65 -15.84
C HIS A 39 -6.97 9.80 -17.13
N MET A 40 -7.41 11.04 -17.43
CA MET A 40 -8.25 11.33 -18.60
C MET A 40 -7.55 10.93 -19.90
N ASP A 41 -6.23 11.07 -19.97
CA ASP A 41 -5.40 10.62 -21.08
C ASP A 41 -5.56 9.13 -21.39
N LYS A 42 -5.75 8.30 -20.34
CA LYS A 42 -5.99 6.87 -20.51
C LYS A 42 -7.41 6.59 -21.01
N LEU A 43 -8.39 7.35 -20.51
CA LEU A 43 -9.77 7.23 -20.96
C LEU A 43 -9.90 7.63 -22.43
N GLU A 44 -9.22 8.70 -22.85
CA GLU A 44 -9.18 9.13 -24.24
C GLU A 44 -8.51 8.08 -25.14
N ALA A 45 -7.41 7.46 -24.71
CA ALA A 45 -6.78 6.38 -25.43
C ALA A 45 -7.74 5.19 -25.65
N ILE A 46 -8.46 4.78 -24.60
CA ILE A 46 -9.48 3.71 -24.68
C ILE A 46 -10.58 4.08 -25.68
N GLN A 47 -11.08 5.33 -25.61
CA GLN A 47 -12.13 5.82 -26.52
C GLN A 47 -11.66 5.81 -27.98
N GLN A 48 -10.37 6.05 -28.22
CA GLN A 48 -9.75 5.98 -29.54
C GLN A 48 -9.35 4.56 -29.98
N GLY A 49 -9.70 3.52 -29.21
CA GLY A 49 -9.31 2.13 -29.49
C GLY A 49 -7.81 1.85 -29.30
N LYS A 50 -7.06 2.73 -28.62
CA LYS A 50 -5.65 2.55 -28.32
C LYS A 50 -5.49 1.86 -26.96
N PRO A 51 -4.51 0.94 -26.79
CA PRO A 51 -4.22 0.37 -25.48
C PRO A 51 -3.69 1.46 -24.55
N PRO A 52 -4.32 1.70 -23.38
CA PRO A 52 -3.78 2.65 -22.42
C PRO A 52 -2.55 2.06 -21.73
N SER A 53 -1.56 2.88 -21.40
CA SER A 53 -0.48 2.44 -20.52
C SER A 53 -1.01 2.19 -19.10
N PRO A 54 -0.51 1.17 -18.40
CA PRO A 54 -0.88 0.92 -17.01
C PRO A 54 -0.55 2.12 -16.11
N VAL A 55 -1.39 2.40 -15.12
CA VAL A 55 -1.15 3.48 -14.16
C VAL A 55 -0.27 3.00 -13.02
N MET A 56 -0.51 1.77 -12.54
CA MET A 56 0.14 1.19 -11.37
C MET A 56 0.63 -0.21 -11.67
N ALA A 57 1.78 -0.57 -11.11
CA ALA A 57 2.31 -1.92 -11.07
C ALA A 57 2.34 -2.44 -9.64
N HIS A 58 1.95 -3.69 -9.44
CA HIS A 58 2.11 -4.41 -8.18
C HIS A 58 3.30 -5.35 -8.30
N ILE A 59 4.22 -5.30 -7.34
CA ILE A 59 5.43 -6.12 -7.33
C ILE A 59 5.49 -6.95 -6.07
N SER A 60 5.58 -8.28 -6.23
CA SER A 60 5.92 -9.19 -5.14
C SER A 60 7.43 -9.41 -5.14
N LEU A 61 8.11 -8.92 -4.10
CA LEU A 61 9.58 -9.02 -4.00
C LEU A 61 10.04 -10.39 -3.53
N THR A 62 9.25 -11.05 -2.69
CA THR A 62 9.60 -12.33 -2.09
C THR A 62 8.36 -13.08 -1.61
N ASN A 63 8.45 -14.40 -1.61
CA ASN A 63 7.46 -15.27 -1.01
C ASN A 63 7.73 -15.52 0.49
N ALA A 64 8.94 -15.21 0.99
CA ALA A 64 9.23 -15.29 2.40
C ALA A 64 8.37 -14.31 3.20
N CYS A 65 7.94 -14.72 4.38
CA CYS A 65 7.20 -13.89 5.33
C CYS A 65 7.64 -14.25 6.75
N ASN A 66 7.64 -13.27 7.62
CA ASN A 66 7.93 -13.43 9.04
C ASN A 66 6.68 -13.74 9.90
N LEU A 67 5.50 -13.84 9.26
CA LEU A 67 4.25 -14.29 9.88
C LEU A 67 3.70 -15.51 9.17
N THR A 68 2.89 -16.32 9.90
CA THR A 68 2.21 -17.53 9.42
C THR A 68 0.70 -17.42 9.60
N CYS A 69 0.10 -16.32 9.14
CA CYS A 69 -1.32 -16.04 9.31
C CYS A 69 -2.20 -17.18 8.76
N SER A 70 -3.15 -17.69 9.56
CA SER A 70 -4.06 -18.76 9.19
C SER A 70 -4.97 -18.45 7.99
N PHE A 71 -5.29 -17.16 7.80
CA PHE A 71 -6.11 -16.63 6.72
C PHE A 71 -5.31 -16.23 5.47
N CYS A 72 -4.01 -16.51 5.42
CA CYS A 72 -3.16 -16.07 4.30
C CYS A 72 -3.54 -16.80 3.01
N CYS A 73 -3.96 -16.04 1.99
CA CYS A 73 -4.27 -16.62 0.67
C CYS A 73 -3.04 -17.19 -0.06
N PHE A 74 -1.84 -16.88 0.42
CA PHE A 74 -0.57 -17.39 -0.08
C PHE A 74 0.05 -18.47 0.82
N ALA A 75 -0.73 -19.16 1.66
CA ALA A 75 -0.23 -20.13 2.63
C ALA A 75 0.62 -21.25 1.97
N ASN A 76 0.26 -21.67 0.76
CA ASN A 76 0.90 -22.77 0.04
C ASN A 76 2.05 -22.34 -0.91
N ARG A 77 2.57 -21.09 -0.77
CA ARG A 77 3.67 -20.60 -1.59
C ARG A 77 5.00 -21.27 -1.24
N ASP A 78 5.90 -21.33 -2.19
CA ASP A 78 7.31 -21.67 -1.91
C ASP A 78 8.01 -20.45 -1.28
N ILE A 79 8.27 -20.51 0.02
CA ILE A 79 8.86 -19.41 0.80
C ILE A 79 10.34 -19.15 0.47
N SER A 80 11.02 -20.06 -0.25
CA SER A 80 12.40 -19.88 -0.68
C SER A 80 12.53 -18.92 -1.87
N GLU A 81 11.45 -18.71 -2.60
CA GLU A 81 11.44 -17.87 -3.78
C GLU A 81 11.51 -16.37 -3.43
N LYS A 82 12.39 -15.70 -4.11
CA LYS A 82 12.50 -14.23 -4.11
C LYS A 82 12.91 -13.74 -5.48
N MET A 83 12.43 -12.58 -5.85
CA MET A 83 12.85 -11.95 -7.10
C MET A 83 14.28 -11.41 -6.95
N PRO A 84 15.21 -11.79 -7.84
CA PRO A 84 16.56 -11.22 -7.82
C PRO A 84 16.51 -9.69 -7.98
N THR A 85 17.30 -8.97 -7.19
CA THR A 85 17.31 -7.51 -7.20
C THR A 85 17.45 -6.92 -8.60
N GLU A 86 18.38 -7.44 -9.40
CA GLU A 86 18.61 -6.96 -10.77
C GLU A 86 17.38 -7.15 -11.68
N MET A 87 16.58 -8.18 -11.43
CA MET A 87 15.33 -8.39 -12.16
C MET A 87 14.28 -7.35 -11.74
N VAL A 88 14.20 -7.03 -10.44
CA VAL A 88 13.30 -5.97 -9.95
C VAL A 88 13.66 -4.63 -10.56
N LEU A 89 14.95 -4.27 -10.57
CA LEU A 89 15.41 -3.00 -11.14
C LEU A 89 15.07 -2.90 -12.63
N LYS A 90 15.33 -3.95 -13.41
CA LYS A 90 14.95 -4.02 -14.83
C LYS A 90 13.44 -3.92 -15.05
N ALA A 91 12.64 -4.54 -14.16
CA ALA A 91 11.18 -4.43 -14.23
C ALA A 91 10.73 -2.98 -13.98
N LEU A 92 11.32 -2.30 -13.00
CA LEU A 92 11.04 -0.89 -12.71
C LEU A 92 11.37 0.01 -13.92
N ASP A 93 12.53 -0.20 -14.57
CA ASP A 93 12.89 0.53 -15.79
C ASP A 93 11.84 0.30 -16.90
N SER A 94 11.43 -0.95 -17.09
CA SER A 94 10.43 -1.32 -18.09
C SER A 94 9.07 -0.69 -17.78
N PHE A 95 8.63 -0.69 -16.52
CA PHE A 95 7.40 -0.05 -16.10
C PHE A 95 7.44 1.46 -16.36
N ARG A 96 8.57 2.09 -16.06
CA ARG A 96 8.74 3.52 -16.35
C ARG A 96 8.65 3.81 -17.84
N ALA A 97 9.31 2.98 -18.66
CA ALA A 97 9.31 3.14 -20.12
C ALA A 97 7.92 3.02 -20.76
N ILE A 98 7.04 2.17 -20.20
CA ILE A 98 5.65 2.04 -20.68
C ILE A 98 4.66 3.01 -20.04
N GLY A 99 5.14 3.95 -19.21
CA GLY A 99 4.31 5.02 -18.64
C GLY A 99 3.57 4.68 -17.34
N VAL A 100 4.00 3.65 -16.62
CA VAL A 100 3.56 3.42 -15.24
C VAL A 100 4.02 4.57 -14.36
N THR A 101 3.14 5.07 -13.51
CA THR A 101 3.42 6.21 -12.62
C THR A 101 3.47 5.82 -11.15
N GLY A 102 2.88 4.69 -10.78
CA GLY A 102 2.86 4.19 -9.40
C GLY A 102 3.34 2.76 -9.29
N VAL A 103 4.01 2.45 -8.18
CA VAL A 103 4.43 1.08 -7.82
C VAL A 103 3.96 0.76 -6.41
N GLU A 104 3.30 -0.38 -6.27
CA GLU A 104 2.93 -0.95 -4.98
C GLU A 104 3.75 -2.20 -4.71
N PHE A 105 4.50 -2.18 -3.62
CA PHE A 105 5.16 -3.38 -3.10
C PHE A 105 4.18 -4.16 -2.25
N THR A 106 3.88 -5.37 -2.67
CA THR A 106 2.90 -6.26 -2.02
C THR A 106 3.24 -7.70 -2.34
N GLY A 107 2.34 -8.64 -2.13
CA GLY A 107 2.41 -9.94 -2.76
C GLY A 107 2.62 -11.11 -1.84
N GLY A 108 3.23 -12.19 -2.34
CA GLY A 108 3.26 -13.52 -1.74
C GLY A 108 3.78 -13.60 -0.30
N GLY A 109 4.82 -12.85 0.04
CA GLY A 109 5.38 -12.72 1.38
C GLY A 109 5.39 -11.29 1.90
N GLU A 110 6.26 -11.00 2.86
CA GLU A 110 6.45 -9.66 3.41
C GLU A 110 7.50 -8.88 2.59
N PRO A 111 7.12 -7.82 1.87
CA PRO A 111 8.07 -7.10 1.01
C PRO A 111 9.29 -6.56 1.75
N SER A 112 9.10 -6.07 2.97
CA SER A 112 10.13 -5.40 3.75
C SER A 112 11.27 -6.30 4.23
N ILE A 113 11.10 -7.64 4.15
CA ILE A 113 12.18 -8.58 4.51
C ILE A 113 13.08 -8.95 3.32
N HIS A 114 12.75 -8.48 2.10
CA HIS A 114 13.68 -8.68 0.97
C HIS A 114 15.05 -8.08 1.31
N PRO A 115 16.17 -8.80 1.08
CA PRO A 115 17.50 -8.33 1.49
C PRO A 115 17.85 -6.92 0.99
N ASP A 116 17.49 -6.63 -0.26
CA ASP A 116 17.78 -5.35 -0.91
C ASP A 116 16.56 -4.40 -0.94
N PHE A 117 15.59 -4.60 -0.04
CA PHE A 117 14.36 -3.78 0.01
C PHE A 117 14.65 -2.28 -0.08
N LYS A 118 15.59 -1.78 0.75
CA LYS A 118 15.92 -0.35 0.79
C LYS A 118 16.51 0.15 -0.53
N LYS A 119 17.37 -0.65 -1.17
CA LYS A 119 17.96 -0.33 -2.49
C LYS A 119 16.88 -0.22 -3.54
N ILE A 120 15.95 -1.19 -3.57
CA ILE A 120 14.84 -1.24 -4.51
C ILE A 120 13.92 -0.03 -4.34
N VAL A 121 13.52 0.29 -3.11
CA VAL A 121 12.62 1.42 -2.82
C VAL A 121 13.26 2.75 -3.25
N ARG A 122 14.55 2.96 -2.95
CA ARG A 122 15.26 4.17 -3.38
C ARG A 122 15.31 4.28 -4.89
N TYR A 123 15.68 3.20 -5.56
CA TYR A 123 15.74 3.16 -7.01
C TYR A 123 14.37 3.47 -7.66
N ALA A 124 13.30 2.89 -7.14
CA ALA A 124 11.96 3.18 -7.63
C ALA A 124 11.60 4.66 -7.42
N LYS A 125 11.98 5.26 -6.29
CA LYS A 125 11.75 6.69 -6.03
C LYS A 125 12.57 7.58 -6.97
N ASP A 126 13.83 7.23 -7.23
CA ASP A 126 14.72 7.96 -8.15
C ASP A 126 14.18 7.94 -9.59
N LEU A 127 13.50 6.86 -10.00
CA LEU A 127 12.77 6.79 -11.27
C LEU A 127 11.49 7.66 -11.30
N GLY A 128 11.12 8.28 -10.19
CA GLY A 128 9.97 9.17 -10.08
C GLY A 128 8.63 8.47 -9.90
N PHE A 129 8.59 7.23 -9.41
CA PHE A 129 7.34 6.56 -9.09
C PHE A 129 6.70 7.12 -7.81
N SER A 130 5.37 7.18 -7.82
CA SER A 130 4.57 7.19 -6.59
C SER A 130 4.64 5.80 -5.96
N LEU A 131 5.01 5.72 -4.67
CA LEU A 131 5.27 4.45 -4.02
C LEU A 131 4.25 4.14 -2.93
N GLY A 132 3.75 2.92 -2.95
CA GLY A 132 2.94 2.33 -1.91
C GLY A 132 3.49 0.99 -1.43
N ILE A 133 3.14 0.61 -0.22
CA ILE A 133 3.46 -0.72 0.31
C ILE A 133 2.31 -1.27 1.14
N CYS A 134 1.99 -2.55 0.89
CA CYS A 134 1.22 -3.37 1.81
C CYS A 134 2.19 -4.26 2.60
N THR A 135 2.22 -4.11 3.91
CA THR A 135 3.14 -4.80 4.81
C THR A 135 2.39 -5.31 6.03
N ASN A 136 2.86 -6.40 6.61
CA ASN A 136 2.33 -6.88 7.88
C ASN A 136 2.76 -6.01 9.08
N GLY A 137 3.56 -4.99 8.86
CA GLY A 137 3.95 -4.01 9.86
C GLY A 137 4.97 -4.47 10.89
N ALA A 138 5.37 -5.74 10.91
CA ALA A 138 6.29 -6.26 11.93
C ALA A 138 7.66 -5.55 11.96
N ARG A 139 8.04 -4.92 10.84
CA ARG A 139 9.26 -4.12 10.74
C ARG A 139 9.10 -2.67 11.22
N PHE A 140 7.91 -2.27 11.64
CA PHE A 140 7.62 -0.98 12.28
C PHE A 140 7.61 -1.07 13.81
N GLY A 141 8.15 -2.16 14.38
CA GLY A 141 8.34 -2.35 15.81
C GLY A 141 9.72 -1.89 16.29
N LYS A 142 9.90 -1.87 17.62
CA LYS A 142 11.12 -1.36 18.28
C LYS A 142 12.39 -2.12 17.91
N ASP A 143 12.29 -3.43 17.70
CA ASP A 143 13.47 -4.29 17.55
C ASP A 143 14.12 -4.26 16.16
N ARG A 144 13.37 -3.94 15.13
CA ARG A 144 13.87 -3.93 13.74
C ARG A 144 13.23 -2.82 12.90
N PRO A 145 13.32 -1.57 13.29
CA PRO A 145 12.54 -0.51 12.65
C PRO A 145 12.96 -0.28 11.19
N ILE A 146 11.99 -0.13 10.33
CA ILE A 146 12.17 0.60 9.08
C ILE A 146 12.46 2.05 9.48
N LYS A 147 13.57 2.59 8.99
CA LYS A 147 13.97 3.95 9.33
C LYS A 147 13.10 4.98 8.61
N LYS A 148 12.96 6.16 9.22
CA LYS A 148 12.19 7.28 8.70
C LYS A 148 12.59 7.67 7.27
N ASP A 149 13.88 7.62 6.93
CA ASP A 149 14.43 7.91 5.60
C ASP A 149 13.90 6.97 4.49
N ILE A 150 13.41 5.79 4.87
CA ILE A 150 12.74 4.86 3.95
C ILE A 150 11.23 5.11 3.92
N VAL A 151 10.63 5.40 5.08
CA VAL A 151 9.19 5.72 5.17
C VAL A 151 8.85 6.95 4.33
N GLU A 152 9.68 7.97 4.36
CA GLU A 152 9.50 9.22 3.60
C GLU A 152 9.50 9.04 2.07
N LEU A 153 10.01 7.92 1.59
CA LEU A 153 9.96 7.60 0.15
C LEU A 153 8.58 7.12 -0.31
N PHE A 154 7.73 6.66 0.62
CA PHE A 154 6.40 6.19 0.31
C PHE A 154 5.37 7.31 0.39
N ASP A 155 4.43 7.32 -0.54
CA ASP A 155 3.26 8.19 -0.47
C ASP A 155 2.22 7.62 0.50
N TRP A 156 2.16 6.28 0.60
CA TRP A 156 1.30 5.60 1.56
C TRP A 156 1.84 4.23 1.99
N VAL A 157 1.49 3.85 3.21
CA VAL A 157 1.78 2.54 3.80
C VAL A 157 0.48 1.93 4.33
N ARG A 158 0.16 0.71 3.93
CA ARG A 158 -0.93 -0.08 4.49
C ARG A 158 -0.35 -1.13 5.42
N LEU A 159 -0.58 -0.93 6.71
CA LEU A 159 -0.16 -1.84 7.76
C LEU A 159 -1.23 -2.91 7.99
N GLY A 160 -0.92 -4.16 7.70
CA GLY A 160 -1.71 -5.29 8.15
C GLY A 160 -1.41 -5.56 9.62
N MET A 161 -2.32 -5.22 10.51
CA MET A 161 -2.14 -5.33 11.96
C MET A 161 -2.27 -6.79 12.46
N TYR A 162 -1.80 -7.73 11.65
CA TYR A 162 -1.96 -9.17 11.92
C TYR A 162 -1.03 -9.69 13.00
N GLY A 163 0.13 -9.05 13.16
CA GLY A 163 1.12 -9.42 14.17
C GLY A 163 0.72 -9.09 15.60
N PHE A 164 -0.36 -8.33 15.83
CA PHE A 164 -0.86 -8.10 17.19
C PHE A 164 -1.18 -9.41 17.92
N TYR A 165 -1.70 -10.39 17.21
CA TYR A 165 -2.03 -11.69 17.78
C TYR A 165 -0.79 -12.52 18.11
N GLU A 166 0.36 -12.17 17.52
CA GLU A 166 1.66 -12.79 17.76
C GLU A 166 2.55 -11.94 18.70
N GLY A 167 1.98 -10.88 19.32
CA GLY A 167 2.68 -10.05 20.29
C GLY A 167 3.63 -9.01 19.69
N TYR A 168 3.49 -8.69 18.39
CA TYR A 168 4.28 -7.60 17.78
C TYR A 168 3.81 -6.24 18.29
N ASP A 169 4.77 -5.43 18.69
CA ASP A 169 4.56 -4.02 19.03
C ASP A 169 4.79 -3.16 17.76
N TYR A 170 3.86 -2.24 17.50
CA TYR A 170 3.92 -1.33 16.36
C TYR A 170 4.26 0.08 16.85
N ASP A 171 5.43 0.56 16.47
CA ASP A 171 5.84 1.94 16.70
C ASP A 171 5.52 2.79 15.47
N LEU A 172 4.45 3.55 15.55
CA LEU A 172 3.98 4.41 14.46
C LEU A 172 4.62 5.81 14.49
N SER A 173 5.45 6.11 15.48
CA SER A 173 6.13 7.41 15.58
C SER A 173 7.04 7.71 14.39
N VAL A 174 7.48 6.67 13.67
CA VAL A 174 8.27 6.79 12.43
C VAL A 174 7.56 7.58 11.33
N PHE A 175 6.22 7.66 11.36
CA PHE A 175 5.42 8.43 10.40
C PHE A 175 5.28 9.90 10.77
N GLU A 176 5.58 10.28 12.02
CA GLU A 176 5.44 11.66 12.49
C GLU A 176 6.35 12.61 11.70
N GLY A 177 5.74 13.71 11.21
CA GLY A 177 6.43 14.71 10.40
C GLY A 177 6.84 14.23 9.01
N THR A 178 6.33 13.10 8.53
CA THR A 178 6.48 12.64 7.14
C THR A 178 5.23 12.98 6.33
N ASN A 179 5.36 12.99 4.99
CA ASN A 179 4.23 13.08 4.08
C ASN A 179 3.57 11.72 3.78
N CYS A 180 4.17 10.63 4.27
CA CYS A 180 3.66 9.28 4.10
C CYS A 180 2.34 9.10 4.86
N LYS A 181 1.33 8.53 4.21
CA LYS A 181 0.01 8.29 4.78
C LYS A 181 -0.12 6.85 5.26
N PRO A 182 -0.01 6.58 6.57
CA PRO A 182 -0.26 5.24 7.09
C PRO A 182 -1.75 4.94 7.12
N SER A 183 -2.08 3.67 6.91
CA SER A 183 -3.43 3.12 7.14
C SER A 183 -3.31 1.74 7.78
N ALA A 184 -4.23 1.39 8.66
CA ALA A 184 -4.30 0.07 9.28
C ALA A 184 -5.34 -0.80 8.57
N ALA A 185 -5.02 -2.08 8.41
CA ALA A 185 -5.93 -3.09 7.89
C ALA A 185 -6.01 -4.27 8.84
N TYR A 186 -7.23 -4.72 9.09
CA TYR A 186 -7.54 -5.89 9.91
C TYR A 186 -8.29 -6.91 9.08
N VAL A 187 -8.06 -8.18 9.36
CA VAL A 187 -8.96 -9.25 8.93
C VAL A 187 -9.89 -9.54 10.09
N TRP A 188 -11.18 -9.37 9.87
CA TRP A 188 -12.19 -9.75 10.88
C TRP A 188 -12.38 -11.26 10.83
N ASP A 189 -12.21 -11.91 11.97
CA ASP A 189 -12.53 -13.30 12.18
C ASP A 189 -13.30 -13.41 13.51
N GLU A 190 -14.50 -13.96 13.46
CA GLU A 190 -15.35 -14.12 14.66
C GLU A 190 -14.73 -15.02 15.73
N ASN A 191 -13.77 -15.88 15.34
CA ASN A 191 -13.05 -16.77 16.24
C ASN A 191 -11.77 -16.15 16.83
N LEU A 192 -11.37 -14.96 16.35
CA LEU A 192 -10.27 -14.21 16.93
C LEU A 192 -10.75 -13.63 18.26
N GLU A 193 -10.30 -14.21 19.36
CA GLU A 193 -10.54 -13.69 20.70
C GLU A 193 -10.06 -12.23 20.79
N THR A 194 -11.00 -11.29 20.69
CA THR A 194 -10.76 -9.85 20.92
C THR A 194 -10.25 -9.58 22.34
N SER A 195 -10.36 -10.58 23.23
CA SER A 195 -9.90 -10.53 24.61
C SER A 195 -8.39 -10.41 24.80
N LYS A 196 -7.59 -10.72 23.77
CA LYS A 196 -6.12 -10.63 23.86
C LYS A 196 -5.54 -9.25 23.56
N ASN A 197 -6.37 -8.31 23.09
CA ASN A 197 -5.90 -6.94 22.86
C ASN A 197 -6.78 -5.91 23.59
N PRO A 198 -6.37 -5.46 24.79
CA PRO A 198 -7.14 -4.50 25.60
C PRO A 198 -7.29 -3.12 24.93
N ASN A 199 -6.63 -2.87 23.80
CA ASN A 199 -6.69 -1.59 23.09
C ASN A 199 -7.69 -1.59 21.93
N ILE A 200 -8.39 -2.68 21.66
CA ILE A 200 -9.53 -2.71 20.73
C ILE A 200 -10.81 -2.63 21.57
N THR A 201 -11.08 -1.47 22.12
CA THR A 201 -12.42 -1.14 22.61
C THR A 201 -13.23 -0.65 21.43
N GLY A 202 -14.30 -1.40 21.11
CA GLY A 202 -15.26 -1.09 20.06
C GLY A 202 -16.03 0.22 20.29
#